data_aa8017da6c2bf832ce6d63d9583f2140
#
_entry.id   aa8017da6c2bf832ce6d63d9583f2140
#
_cell.length_a   1.000
_cell.length_b   1.000
_cell.length_c   1.000
_cell.angle_alpha   90.00
_cell.angle_beta   90.00
_cell.angle_gamma   90.00
#
_symmetry.space_group_name_H-M   'P 1'
#
loop_
_entity.id
_entity.type
_entity.pdbx_description
1 polymer ?
#
loop_
_entity_poly.entity_id
_entity_poly.type
_entity_poly.pdbx_seq_one_letter_code
_entity_poly.pdbx_strand_id
1 'polypeptide(L)'
;ILFFLSFQSAFSNETILPIKKPDLNEKNTTKKIAEIIPLPKPSEKEDEIQKEIKITTTEIFKKIDGVIIPKNKPLIVKEKLRKIKKQKFYSDRDLKYAKQAISFMEKSNWKDAKKAASKARAKSIYDFIQWRHLLTTGNRATFTEYKQFIERVKDYPRIDRVRYLGEHKINSKNHTKNEIIQWFDKHPPLSGFGKMMLGDALLSKNKETAINLIKEGFITADLSKNDLIFFRKKFKKYLNSSDYIKRADYLAWENKYWDLKRMLRYLPKDYQLLYTARQLLMSRSYGVDSAISNVPASLKKDAGLNYDRLKWRRKRGRVDSSLEILLSIKNNKDYMVRPDKWWVERSIIARSLIYKKRYEQAYKITSKHGLSEGAELAEAEWMSGWIALSFLKDPILAKSHFTKFYNNVGYPISLSR
;
A
#
# COMPACT_ATOMS: atom_id res chain seq x y z
N ILE A 1 -7.55 -8.16 -3.05
CA ILE A 1 -7.01 -6.87 -2.59
C ILE A 1 -6.40 -7.12 -1.21
N LEU A 2 -5.09 -7.38 -1.14
CA LEU A 2 -4.34 -7.51 0.11
C LEU A 2 -3.73 -6.14 0.42
N PHE A 3 -4.23 -5.50 1.46
CA PHE A 3 -3.63 -4.33 2.09
C PHE A 3 -2.42 -4.78 2.90
N PHE A 4 -1.22 -4.36 2.50
CA PHE A 4 -0.04 -4.43 3.35
C PHE A 4 -0.01 -3.19 4.26
N LEU A 5 -0.22 -3.43 5.55
CA LEU A 5 0.08 -2.50 6.63
C LEU A 5 1.56 -2.67 6.98
N SER A 6 2.36 -1.64 6.74
CA SER A 6 3.70 -1.53 7.33
C SER A 6 3.54 -1.18 8.82
N PHE A 7 3.70 -2.17 9.68
CA PHE A 7 3.88 -1.97 11.12
C PHE A 7 5.37 -1.73 11.40
N GLN A 8 5.73 -0.52 11.78
CA GLN A 8 6.92 -0.32 12.60
C GLN A 8 6.53 -0.61 14.04
N SER A 9 7.07 -1.69 14.58
CA SER A 9 6.86 -2.13 15.95
C SER A 9 7.61 -1.22 16.92
N ALA A 10 6.87 -0.67 17.89
CA ALA A 10 7.45 -0.19 19.14
C ALA A 10 8.04 -1.39 19.91
N PHE A 11 9.33 -1.31 20.26
CA PHE A 11 10.02 -2.30 21.06
C PHE A 11 9.46 -2.30 22.47
N SER A 12 8.75 -3.35 22.88
CA SER A 12 8.75 -3.83 24.25
C SER A 12 9.85 -4.89 24.34
N ASN A 13 10.68 -4.82 25.37
CA ASN A 13 11.86 -5.67 25.60
C ASN A 13 11.49 -7.08 26.08
N GLU A 14 10.50 -7.72 25.49
CA GLU A 14 10.31 -9.15 25.63
C GLU A 14 10.66 -9.83 24.32
N THR A 15 11.86 -10.35 24.24
CA THR A 15 12.33 -11.21 23.15
C THR A 15 11.53 -12.51 23.15
N ILE A 16 10.49 -12.57 22.33
CA ILE A 16 9.88 -13.86 21.95
C ILE A 16 10.88 -14.54 21.02
N LEU A 17 11.73 -15.41 21.60
CA LEU A 17 12.62 -16.23 20.81
C LEU A 17 11.82 -17.23 19.98
N PRO A 18 12.13 -17.40 18.69
CA PRO A 18 11.49 -18.43 17.87
C PRO A 18 11.75 -19.82 18.44
N ILE A 19 10.70 -20.63 18.58
CA ILE A 19 10.83 -22.02 18.97
C ILE A 19 11.69 -22.72 17.89
N LYS A 20 12.80 -23.34 18.33
CA LYS A 20 13.70 -24.11 17.47
C LYS A 20 12.90 -25.18 16.72
N LYS A 21 13.11 -25.31 15.40
CA LYS A 21 12.53 -26.41 14.62
C LYS A 21 12.86 -27.74 15.26
N PRO A 22 11.88 -28.67 15.37
CA PRO A 22 12.17 -30.02 15.84
C PRO A 22 13.14 -30.69 14.87
N ASP A 23 14.19 -31.31 15.42
CA ASP A 23 15.15 -32.11 14.66
C ASP A 23 14.45 -33.39 14.21
N LEU A 24 14.48 -33.68 12.91
CA LEU A 24 13.78 -34.82 12.32
C LEU A 24 14.34 -36.20 12.73
N ASN A 25 15.36 -36.23 13.61
CA ASN A 25 16.03 -37.45 14.05
C ASN A 25 15.73 -37.89 15.49
N GLU A 26 14.87 -37.22 16.24
CA GLU A 26 14.46 -37.71 17.56
C GLU A 26 13.20 -38.57 17.48
N LYS A 27 13.38 -39.88 17.65
CA LYS A 27 12.32 -40.83 17.85
C LYS A 27 11.63 -40.60 19.21
N ASN A 28 10.31 -40.45 19.15
CA ASN A 28 9.35 -40.65 20.20
C ASN A 28 9.40 -39.77 21.47
N THR A 29 8.66 -38.67 21.43
CA THR A 29 7.78 -38.29 22.55
C THR A 29 6.55 -37.54 22.00
N THR A 30 5.40 -38.18 22.09
CA THR A 30 4.08 -37.62 21.75
C THR A 30 3.73 -36.48 22.71
N LYS A 31 4.03 -35.23 22.34
CA LYS A 31 3.39 -34.05 22.91
C LYS A 31 2.21 -33.69 22.03
N LYS A 32 1.00 -33.73 22.63
CA LYS A 32 -0.26 -33.30 22.00
C LYS A 32 -0.13 -31.88 21.48
N ILE A 33 -0.15 -31.73 20.16
CA ILE A 33 -0.28 -30.44 19.48
C ILE A 33 -1.76 -30.05 19.63
N ALA A 34 -2.03 -28.92 20.29
CA ALA A 34 -3.36 -28.32 20.29
C ALA A 34 -3.62 -27.75 18.89
N GLU A 35 -4.56 -28.31 18.17
CA GLU A 35 -5.03 -27.77 16.89
C GLU A 35 -5.69 -26.42 17.13
N ILE A 36 -5.18 -25.38 16.45
CA ILE A 36 -5.81 -24.07 16.41
C ILE A 36 -6.92 -24.14 15.35
N ILE A 37 -8.15 -24.27 15.79
CA ILE A 37 -9.34 -24.22 14.93
C ILE A 37 -9.75 -22.75 14.77
N PRO A 38 -9.88 -22.21 13.55
CA PRO A 38 -10.35 -20.83 13.34
C PRO A 38 -11.79 -20.67 13.87
N LEU A 39 -12.01 -19.64 14.68
CA LEU A 39 -13.36 -19.29 15.17
C LEU A 39 -14.23 -18.75 14.01
N PRO A 40 -15.51 -19.16 13.90
CA PRO A 40 -16.43 -18.61 12.92
C PRO A 40 -16.70 -17.13 13.18
N LYS A 41 -16.91 -16.35 12.09
CA LYS A 41 -17.29 -14.93 12.20
C LYS A 41 -18.59 -14.79 13.00
N PRO A 42 -18.71 -13.80 13.90
CA PRO A 42 -19.96 -13.53 14.60
C PRO A 42 -21.06 -13.14 13.62
N SER A 43 -22.22 -13.76 13.69
CA SER A 43 -23.42 -13.33 12.96
C SER A 43 -24.05 -12.13 13.67
N GLU A 44 -24.61 -11.18 12.91
CA GLU A 44 -25.14 -9.90 13.42
C GLU A 44 -26.44 -9.98 14.24
N LYS A 45 -26.90 -11.17 14.54
CA LYS A 45 -28.15 -11.35 15.32
C LYS A 45 -27.94 -12.49 16.30
N GLU A 46 -27.43 -12.18 17.45
CA GLU A 46 -27.81 -12.90 18.68
C GLU A 46 -26.98 -12.40 19.85
N ASP A 47 -27.66 -12.11 20.93
CA ASP A 47 -27.10 -11.81 22.24
C ASP A 47 -26.09 -12.89 22.65
N GLU A 48 -24.88 -12.52 22.64
CA GLU A 48 -23.71 -12.82 23.47
C GLU A 48 -23.76 -14.08 24.35
N ILE A 49 -23.69 -15.22 23.70
CA ILE A 49 -23.39 -16.49 24.37
C ILE A 49 -22.20 -17.12 23.63
N GLN A 50 -21.00 -17.06 24.20
CA GLN A 50 -19.90 -17.89 23.73
C GLN A 50 -20.15 -19.34 24.14
N LYS A 51 -20.26 -20.23 23.16
CA LYS A 51 -20.39 -21.68 23.36
C LYS A 51 -18.99 -22.28 23.39
N GLU A 52 -18.55 -22.80 24.53
CA GLU A 52 -17.47 -23.79 24.54
C GLU A 52 -17.98 -25.09 23.92
N ILE A 53 -17.42 -25.42 22.76
CA ILE A 53 -17.73 -26.71 22.10
C ILE A 53 -16.64 -27.69 22.53
N LYS A 54 -16.97 -28.63 23.39
CA LYS A 54 -16.14 -29.82 23.64
C LYS A 54 -16.41 -30.85 22.54
N ILE A 55 -15.42 -31.07 21.69
CA ILE A 55 -15.44 -32.16 20.71
C ILE A 55 -14.94 -33.40 21.43
N THR A 56 -15.81 -34.33 21.74
CA THR A 56 -15.41 -35.66 22.18
C THR A 56 -15.07 -36.47 20.94
N THR A 57 -13.80 -36.71 20.72
CA THR A 57 -13.30 -37.59 19.65
C THR A 57 -13.57 -39.04 20.06
N THR A 58 -14.76 -39.52 19.81
CA THR A 58 -15.01 -40.95 19.61
C THR A 58 -14.67 -41.24 18.15
N GLU A 59 -13.98 -42.32 17.90
CA GLU A 59 -13.42 -42.76 16.61
C GLU A 59 -14.20 -42.26 15.37
N ILE A 60 -13.64 -41.21 14.75
CA ILE A 60 -14.27 -40.49 13.62
C ILE A 60 -14.09 -41.26 12.30
N PHE A 61 -13.24 -42.29 12.30
CA PHE A 61 -12.83 -42.99 11.09
C PHE A 61 -13.01 -44.53 11.21
N LYS A 62 -13.48 -45.15 10.15
CA LYS A 62 -13.44 -46.61 9.95
C LYS A 62 -12.38 -46.89 8.90
N LYS A 63 -11.45 -47.81 9.19
CA LYS A 63 -10.40 -48.22 8.27
C LYS A 63 -10.88 -49.47 7.54
N ILE A 64 -11.02 -49.42 6.22
CA ILE A 64 -11.35 -50.56 5.35
C ILE A 64 -10.29 -50.55 4.25
N ASP A 65 -9.54 -51.64 4.10
CA ASP A 65 -8.52 -51.85 3.07
C ASP A 65 -7.46 -50.73 2.98
N GLY A 66 -7.03 -50.17 4.12
CA GLY A 66 -6.04 -49.12 4.16
C GLY A 66 -6.58 -47.70 3.90
N VAL A 67 -7.81 -47.54 3.47
CA VAL A 67 -8.45 -46.25 3.24
C VAL A 67 -9.17 -45.77 4.51
N ILE A 68 -8.92 -44.52 4.90
CA ILE A 68 -9.56 -43.87 6.05
C ILE A 68 -10.89 -43.28 5.59
N ILE A 69 -12.01 -43.84 6.02
CA ILE A 69 -13.37 -43.37 5.68
C ILE A 69 -13.96 -42.64 6.88
N PRO A 70 -14.38 -41.37 6.77
CA PRO A 70 -15.09 -40.68 7.85
C PRO A 70 -16.43 -41.35 8.15
N LYS A 71 -16.68 -41.73 9.38
CA LYS A 71 -17.94 -42.43 9.77
C LYS A 71 -19.14 -41.48 9.80
N ASN A 72 -19.03 -40.33 10.45
CA ASN A 72 -20.09 -39.31 10.57
C ASN A 72 -19.47 -37.95 10.96
N LYS A 73 -20.22 -36.88 10.80
CA LYS A 73 -19.84 -35.59 11.39
C LYS A 73 -19.75 -35.74 12.92
N PRO A 74 -18.73 -35.14 13.57
CA PRO A 74 -18.61 -35.20 15.02
C PRO A 74 -19.89 -34.70 15.70
N LEU A 75 -20.37 -35.44 16.71
CA LEU A 75 -21.51 -35.04 17.53
C LEU A 75 -21.12 -33.81 18.33
N ILE A 76 -21.73 -32.68 18.02
CA ILE A 76 -21.57 -31.46 18.79
C ILE A 76 -22.45 -31.54 20.02
N VAL A 77 -21.87 -31.81 21.19
CA VAL A 77 -22.61 -31.78 22.47
C VAL A 77 -22.73 -30.30 22.88
N LYS A 78 -23.96 -29.80 22.91
CA LYS A 78 -24.25 -28.45 23.44
C LYS A 78 -24.14 -28.50 24.97
N GLU A 79 -23.00 -28.10 25.51
CA GLU A 79 -22.90 -27.87 26.96
C GLU A 79 -23.67 -26.60 27.36
N LYS A 80 -24.21 -26.59 28.60
CA LYS A 80 -24.87 -25.40 29.17
C LYS A 80 -23.91 -24.21 29.16
N LEU A 81 -24.34 -23.17 28.50
CA LEU A 81 -23.58 -21.96 28.33
C LEU A 81 -23.31 -21.27 29.69
N ARG A 82 -22.06 -21.09 30.03
CA ARG A 82 -21.67 -20.17 31.12
C ARG A 82 -21.84 -18.75 30.65
N LYS A 83 -22.64 -17.93 31.35
CA LYS A 83 -22.72 -16.50 31.12
C LYS A 83 -21.35 -15.90 31.43
N ILE A 84 -20.59 -15.56 30.39
CA ILE A 84 -19.34 -14.81 30.54
C ILE A 84 -19.74 -13.40 30.92
N LYS A 85 -19.30 -12.94 32.12
CA LYS A 85 -19.43 -11.51 32.51
C LYS A 85 -18.66 -10.66 31.49
N LYS A 86 -19.40 -9.91 30.64
CA LYS A 86 -18.78 -8.94 29.74
C LYS A 86 -17.99 -7.93 30.55
N GLN A 87 -16.71 -7.79 30.24
CA GLN A 87 -15.96 -6.64 30.74
C GLN A 87 -16.46 -5.38 30.01
N LYS A 88 -17.07 -4.47 30.73
CA LYS A 88 -17.48 -3.17 30.19
C LYS A 88 -16.29 -2.23 30.22
N PHE A 89 -15.65 -1.99 29.07
CA PHE A 89 -14.59 -1.01 28.93
C PHE A 89 -15.11 0.44 29.07
N TYR A 90 -16.38 0.67 28.78
CA TYR A 90 -17.04 1.98 28.84
C TYR A 90 -18.28 1.93 29.70
N SER A 91 -18.59 3.04 30.36
CA SER A 91 -19.85 3.20 31.08
C SER A 91 -21.04 3.21 30.11
N ASP A 92 -22.25 2.89 30.61
CA ASP A 92 -23.48 2.92 29.79
C ASP A 92 -23.74 4.34 29.24
N ARG A 93 -23.35 5.36 30.01
CA ARG A 93 -23.41 6.76 29.60
C ARG A 93 -22.44 7.00 28.41
N ASP A 94 -21.22 6.53 28.49
CA ASP A 94 -20.22 6.69 27.42
C ASP A 94 -20.63 5.93 26.18
N LEU A 95 -21.19 4.72 26.32
CA LEU A 95 -21.73 3.94 25.21
C LEU A 95 -22.90 4.65 24.53
N LYS A 96 -23.79 5.31 25.28
CA LYS A 96 -24.86 6.12 24.71
C LYS A 96 -24.31 7.23 23.81
N TYR A 97 -23.35 8.01 24.31
CA TYR A 97 -22.75 9.09 23.53
C TYR A 97 -21.89 8.58 22.37
N ALA A 98 -21.21 7.46 22.53
CA ALA A 98 -20.46 6.82 21.43
C ALA A 98 -21.41 6.41 20.30
N LYS A 99 -22.53 5.74 20.60
CA LYS A 99 -23.56 5.36 19.61
C LYS A 99 -24.12 6.59 18.87
N GLN A 100 -24.44 7.66 19.60
CA GLN A 100 -24.89 8.92 18.99
C GLN A 100 -23.83 9.53 18.08
N ALA A 101 -22.59 9.60 18.56
CA ALA A 101 -21.49 10.17 17.78
C ALA A 101 -21.21 9.37 16.50
N ILE A 102 -21.25 8.04 16.57
CA ILE A 102 -21.08 7.14 15.40
C ILE A 102 -22.23 7.34 14.42
N SER A 103 -23.48 7.41 14.89
CA SER A 103 -24.64 7.65 14.01
C SER A 103 -24.52 8.99 13.25
N PHE A 104 -24.07 10.07 13.91
CA PHE A 104 -23.78 11.33 13.23
C PHE A 104 -22.59 11.22 12.26
N MET A 105 -21.55 10.50 12.62
CA MET A 105 -20.38 10.25 11.77
C MET A 105 -20.77 9.52 10.48
N GLU A 106 -21.60 8.50 10.55
CA GLU A 106 -22.10 7.74 9.39
C GLU A 106 -22.87 8.63 8.41
N LYS A 107 -23.58 9.62 8.94
CA LYS A 107 -24.26 10.66 8.14
C LYS A 107 -23.34 11.80 7.70
N SER A 108 -22.03 11.66 7.91
CA SER A 108 -21.02 12.71 7.63
C SER A 108 -21.26 14.03 8.38
N ASN A 109 -22.07 14.03 9.42
CA ASN A 109 -22.34 15.19 10.27
C ASN A 109 -21.28 15.31 11.38
N TRP A 110 -20.08 15.73 10.98
CA TRP A 110 -18.90 15.78 11.86
C TRP A 110 -19.04 16.76 13.02
N LYS A 111 -19.81 17.83 12.87
CA LYS A 111 -20.05 18.81 13.93
C LYS A 111 -20.79 18.16 15.09
N ASP A 112 -21.91 17.53 14.83
CA ASP A 112 -22.72 16.89 15.86
C ASP A 112 -22.06 15.61 16.38
N ALA A 113 -21.34 14.88 15.53
CA ALA A 113 -20.53 13.73 15.96
C ALA A 113 -19.50 14.12 17.02
N LYS A 114 -18.71 15.18 16.78
CA LYS A 114 -17.74 15.71 17.77
C LYS A 114 -18.44 16.23 19.02
N LYS A 115 -19.58 16.93 18.89
CA LYS A 115 -20.36 17.43 20.02
C LYS A 115 -20.95 16.29 20.86
N ALA A 116 -21.42 15.21 20.24
CA ALA A 116 -21.90 14.04 20.99
C ALA A 116 -20.73 13.32 21.71
N ALA A 117 -19.63 13.11 21.01
CA ALA A 117 -18.43 12.46 21.56
C ALA A 117 -17.82 13.24 22.74
N SER A 118 -17.85 14.57 22.72
CA SER A 118 -17.31 15.40 23.82
C SER A 118 -18.11 15.32 25.12
N LYS A 119 -19.34 14.77 25.10
CA LYS A 119 -20.15 14.52 26.30
C LYS A 119 -19.78 13.24 27.03
N ALA A 120 -19.03 12.36 26.39
CA ALA A 120 -18.49 11.15 27.01
C ALA A 120 -17.33 11.53 27.96
N ARG A 121 -17.18 10.77 29.08
CA ARG A 121 -16.04 10.91 29.99
C ARG A 121 -14.77 10.28 29.39
N ALA A 122 -14.92 9.20 28.67
CA ALA A 122 -13.82 8.51 28.00
C ALA A 122 -13.34 9.33 26.78
N LYS A 123 -12.18 9.96 26.89
CA LYS A 123 -11.56 10.78 25.84
C LYS A 123 -11.32 10.00 24.53
N SER A 124 -11.10 8.71 24.63
CA SER A 124 -10.90 7.80 23.47
C SER A 124 -12.06 7.84 22.48
N ILE A 125 -13.30 8.11 22.92
CA ILE A 125 -14.47 8.26 22.06
C ILE A 125 -14.35 9.51 21.19
N TYR A 126 -13.97 10.63 21.80
CA TYR A 126 -13.75 11.88 21.07
C TYR A 126 -12.58 11.75 20.10
N ASP A 127 -11.47 11.14 20.56
CA ASP A 127 -10.28 10.94 19.74
C ASP A 127 -10.58 10.05 18.53
N PHE A 128 -11.37 8.99 18.69
CA PHE A 128 -11.82 8.15 17.59
C PHE A 128 -12.63 8.92 16.54
N ILE A 129 -13.62 9.72 16.97
CA ILE A 129 -14.45 10.51 16.05
C ILE A 129 -13.60 11.58 15.34
N GLN A 130 -12.69 12.24 16.07
CA GLN A 130 -11.78 13.23 15.48
C GLN A 130 -10.85 12.58 14.48
N TRP A 131 -10.24 11.45 14.82
CA TRP A 131 -9.40 10.66 13.92
C TRP A 131 -10.11 10.29 12.62
N ARG A 132 -11.32 9.75 12.72
CA ARG A 132 -12.15 9.43 11.54
C ARG A 132 -12.42 10.65 10.69
N HIS A 133 -12.76 11.78 11.31
CA HIS A 133 -12.96 13.06 10.61
C HIS A 133 -11.71 13.49 9.85
N LEU A 134 -10.54 13.49 10.51
CA LEU A 134 -9.29 13.92 9.92
C LEU A 134 -8.82 13.01 8.76
N LEU A 135 -9.16 11.72 8.80
CA LEU A 135 -8.88 10.79 7.70
C LEU A 135 -9.85 10.89 6.52
N THR A 136 -10.99 11.56 6.69
CA THR A 136 -11.99 11.69 5.63
C THR A 136 -11.50 12.65 4.55
N THR A 137 -11.50 12.21 3.30
CA THR A 137 -11.10 13.05 2.16
C THR A 137 -12.07 14.22 1.99
N GLY A 138 -11.57 15.43 1.74
CA GLY A 138 -12.38 16.61 1.55
C GLY A 138 -12.97 17.21 2.84
N ASN A 139 -12.54 16.75 4.02
CA ASN A 139 -12.99 17.34 5.28
C ASN A 139 -12.61 18.83 5.38
N ARG A 140 -13.34 19.58 6.21
CA ARG A 140 -13.14 21.03 6.43
C ARG A 140 -12.26 21.35 7.64
N ALA A 141 -11.58 20.35 8.22
CA ALA A 141 -10.68 20.57 9.34
C ALA A 141 -9.52 21.50 8.95
N THR A 142 -9.13 22.35 9.88
CA THR A 142 -7.99 23.28 9.72
C THR A 142 -6.68 22.57 10.05
N PHE A 143 -5.55 23.16 9.63
CA PHE A 143 -4.23 22.66 10.02
C PHE A 143 -4.06 22.63 11.54
N THR A 144 -4.61 23.63 12.26
CA THR A 144 -4.58 23.68 13.73
C THR A 144 -5.28 22.48 14.37
N GLU A 145 -6.42 22.03 13.82
CA GLU A 145 -7.11 20.82 14.31
C GLU A 145 -6.25 19.55 14.10
N TYR A 146 -5.58 19.44 12.96
CA TYR A 146 -4.63 18.36 12.67
C TYR A 146 -3.45 18.39 13.66
N LYS A 147 -2.81 19.56 13.84
CA LYS A 147 -1.69 19.77 14.75
C LYS A 147 -2.04 19.36 16.18
N GLN A 148 -3.14 19.88 16.71
CA GLN A 148 -3.62 19.56 18.07
C GLN A 148 -3.89 18.06 18.25
N PHE A 149 -4.46 17.40 17.24
CA PHE A 149 -4.70 15.96 17.30
C PHE A 149 -3.38 15.19 17.35
N ILE A 150 -2.44 15.47 16.43
CA ILE A 150 -1.15 14.79 16.32
C ILE A 150 -0.32 14.95 17.60
N GLU A 151 -0.30 16.17 18.18
CA GLU A 151 0.43 16.45 19.41
C GLU A 151 -0.17 15.73 20.63
N ARG A 152 -1.49 15.52 20.65
CA ARG A 152 -2.20 14.86 21.76
C ARG A 152 -2.10 13.34 21.70
N VAL A 153 -2.13 12.71 20.53
CA VAL A 153 -2.24 11.25 20.35
C VAL A 153 -1.13 10.73 19.43
N LYS A 154 0.08 10.61 19.96
CA LYS A 154 1.29 10.30 19.20
C LYS A 154 1.23 8.95 18.47
N ASP A 155 0.64 7.91 19.07
CA ASP A 155 0.67 6.53 18.59
C ASP A 155 -0.68 6.06 17.99
N TYR A 156 -1.50 7.00 17.52
CA TYR A 156 -2.79 6.63 16.96
C TYR A 156 -2.64 5.94 15.59
N PRO A 157 -3.51 4.97 15.27
CA PRO A 157 -3.41 4.26 14.00
C PRO A 157 -3.37 5.22 12.79
N ARG A 158 -2.48 4.96 11.83
CA ARG A 158 -2.32 5.76 10.61
C ARG A 158 -1.99 7.24 10.87
N ILE A 159 -1.27 7.56 11.92
CA ILE A 159 -0.93 8.93 12.29
C ILE A 159 -0.16 9.65 11.16
N ASP A 160 0.71 8.94 10.43
CA ASP A 160 1.42 9.50 9.28
C ASP A 160 0.46 9.89 8.14
N ARG A 161 -0.64 9.15 7.96
CA ARG A 161 -1.68 9.55 7.00
C ARG A 161 -2.41 10.81 7.45
N VAL A 162 -2.66 10.94 8.75
CA VAL A 162 -3.24 12.17 9.34
C VAL A 162 -2.28 13.34 9.13
N ARG A 163 -0.97 13.16 9.39
CA ARG A 163 0.07 14.17 9.14
C ARG A 163 0.09 14.58 7.66
N TYR A 164 0.17 13.61 6.76
CA TYR A 164 0.14 13.85 5.31
C TYR A 164 -1.06 14.70 4.88
N LEU A 165 -2.26 14.39 5.37
CA LEU A 165 -3.47 15.16 5.05
C LEU A 165 -3.46 16.54 5.69
N GLY A 166 -2.90 16.67 6.91
CA GLY A 166 -2.74 17.94 7.62
C GLY A 166 -1.81 18.90 6.88
N GLU A 167 -0.71 18.40 6.30
CA GLU A 167 0.22 19.23 5.51
C GLU A 167 -0.49 19.98 4.38
N HIS A 168 -1.49 19.36 3.73
CA HIS A 168 -2.28 20.00 2.67
C HIS A 168 -3.25 21.09 3.18
N LYS A 169 -3.36 21.27 4.50
CA LYS A 169 -4.14 22.34 5.13
C LYS A 169 -3.30 23.54 5.57
N ILE A 170 -1.97 23.44 5.44
CA ILE A 170 -1.06 24.57 5.72
C ILE A 170 -1.34 25.68 4.71
N ASN A 171 -1.55 26.89 5.24
CA ASN A 171 -1.82 28.07 4.42
C ASN A 171 -0.97 29.24 4.93
N SER A 172 -0.13 29.81 4.07
CA SER A 172 0.74 30.95 4.38
C SER A 172 -0.01 32.25 4.76
N LYS A 173 -1.32 32.31 4.56
CA LYS A 173 -2.16 33.40 5.05
C LYS A 173 -2.48 33.29 6.54
N ASN A 174 -2.57 32.07 7.04
CA ASN A 174 -3.01 31.75 8.41
C ASN A 174 -1.87 31.32 9.33
N HIS A 175 -0.71 31.00 8.76
CA HIS A 175 0.45 30.48 9.49
C HIS A 175 1.72 31.23 9.09
N THR A 176 2.46 31.70 10.07
CA THR A 176 3.74 32.40 9.86
C THR A 176 4.82 31.43 9.37
N LYS A 177 5.84 31.96 8.71
CA LYS A 177 7.00 31.16 8.27
C LYS A 177 7.67 30.43 9.43
N ASN A 178 7.79 31.09 10.60
CA ASN A 178 8.41 30.48 11.78
C ASN A 178 7.58 29.33 12.33
N GLU A 179 6.25 29.43 12.40
CA GLU A 179 5.38 28.33 12.82
C GLU A 179 5.50 27.12 11.88
N ILE A 180 5.58 27.36 10.56
CA ILE A 180 5.77 26.31 9.58
C ILE A 180 7.12 25.61 9.77
N ILE A 181 8.20 26.37 9.96
CA ILE A 181 9.54 25.81 10.23
C ILE A 181 9.53 25.00 11.51
N GLN A 182 9.05 25.56 12.63
CA GLN A 182 8.98 24.86 13.93
C GLN A 182 8.16 23.58 13.87
N TRP A 183 7.09 23.58 13.08
CA TRP A 183 6.31 22.36 12.87
C TRP A 183 7.13 21.28 12.15
N PHE A 184 7.79 21.63 11.04
CA PHE A 184 8.54 20.67 10.25
C PHE A 184 9.88 20.26 10.85
N ASP A 185 10.43 21.03 11.78
CA ASP A 185 11.59 20.63 12.59
C ASP A 185 11.26 19.43 13.48
N LYS A 186 10.04 19.40 14.04
CA LYS A 186 9.54 18.28 14.84
C LYS A 186 8.96 17.13 14.01
N HIS A 187 8.43 17.46 12.86
CA HIS A 187 7.67 16.56 12.00
C HIS A 187 8.12 16.72 10.54
N PRO A 188 9.19 16.07 10.09
CA PRO A 188 9.67 16.20 8.72
C PRO A 188 8.56 16.01 7.68
N PRO A 189 8.54 16.78 6.57
CA PRO A 189 7.42 16.77 5.63
C PRO A 189 7.26 15.42 4.93
N LEU A 190 6.04 14.89 4.94
CA LEU A 190 5.67 13.62 4.32
C LEU A 190 5.15 13.82 2.89
N SER A 191 4.61 14.99 2.58
CA SER A 191 4.04 15.30 1.27
C SER A 191 4.91 16.27 0.46
N GLY A 192 4.79 16.19 -0.87
CA GLY A 192 5.38 17.21 -1.73
C GLY A 192 4.82 18.61 -1.46
N PHE A 193 3.55 18.72 -1.06
CA PHE A 193 2.97 19.99 -0.64
C PHE A 193 3.66 20.54 0.62
N GLY A 194 3.86 19.70 1.63
CA GLY A 194 4.59 20.06 2.85
C GLY A 194 6.02 20.50 2.54
N LYS A 195 6.74 19.80 1.66
CA LYS A 195 8.09 20.19 1.19
C LYS A 195 8.09 21.60 0.58
N MET A 196 7.11 21.91 -0.29
CA MET A 196 7.01 23.25 -0.88
C MET A 196 6.72 24.34 0.15
N MET A 197 5.85 24.06 1.13
CA MET A 197 5.53 25.01 2.18
C MET A 197 6.72 25.27 3.10
N LEU A 198 7.48 24.23 3.46
CA LEU A 198 8.72 24.39 4.22
C LEU A 198 9.77 25.15 3.41
N GLY A 199 9.95 24.78 2.13
CA GLY A 199 10.87 25.48 1.24
C GLY A 199 10.53 26.96 1.11
N ASP A 200 9.25 27.31 0.95
CA ASP A 200 8.80 28.72 0.93
C ASP A 200 9.15 29.47 2.23
N ALA A 201 8.97 28.81 3.37
CA ALA A 201 9.28 29.40 4.67
C ALA A 201 10.79 29.63 4.87
N LEU A 202 11.62 28.74 4.34
CA LEU A 202 13.08 28.77 4.47
C LEU A 202 13.79 29.70 3.47
N LEU A 203 13.12 30.25 2.45
CA LEU A 203 13.76 31.04 1.38
C LEU A 203 14.61 32.23 1.90
N SER A 204 14.25 32.80 3.04
CA SER A 204 15.01 33.92 3.65
C SER A 204 16.11 33.45 4.60
N LYS A 205 16.08 32.19 5.06
CA LYS A 205 17.03 31.65 6.05
C LYS A 205 18.10 30.78 5.40
N ASN A 206 17.70 29.86 4.54
CA ASN A 206 18.58 28.93 3.81
C ASN A 206 18.05 28.74 2.39
N LYS A 207 18.56 29.54 1.47
CA LYS A 207 18.08 29.60 0.08
C LYS A 207 18.31 28.30 -0.68
N GLU A 208 19.44 27.66 -0.49
CA GLU A 208 19.80 26.43 -1.23
C GLU A 208 18.88 25.28 -0.84
N THR A 209 18.79 24.98 0.46
CA THR A 209 17.86 23.96 0.99
C THR A 209 16.41 24.26 0.59
N ALA A 210 16.00 25.52 0.67
CA ALA A 210 14.67 25.95 0.28
C ALA A 210 14.36 25.65 -1.19
N ILE A 211 15.29 25.96 -2.12
CA ILE A 211 15.11 25.69 -3.56
C ILE A 211 14.99 24.18 -3.82
N ASN A 212 15.83 23.37 -3.17
CA ASN A 212 15.78 21.91 -3.32
C ASN A 212 14.44 21.35 -2.84
N LEU A 213 13.95 21.76 -1.65
CA LEU A 213 12.64 21.37 -1.13
C LEU A 213 11.48 21.82 -2.05
N ILE A 214 11.55 23.02 -2.61
CA ILE A 214 10.56 23.53 -3.57
C ILE A 214 10.52 22.64 -4.82
N LYS A 215 11.68 22.31 -5.40
CA LYS A 215 11.77 21.46 -6.60
C LYS A 215 11.26 20.04 -6.33
N GLU A 216 11.76 19.38 -5.29
CA GLU A 216 11.30 18.06 -4.90
C GLU A 216 9.79 18.03 -4.60
N GLY A 217 9.34 19.04 -3.86
CA GLY A 217 7.93 19.20 -3.53
C GLY A 217 7.08 19.42 -4.77
N PHE A 218 7.50 20.29 -5.68
CA PHE A 218 6.79 20.52 -6.93
C PHE A 218 6.68 19.27 -7.79
N ILE A 219 7.71 18.44 -7.85
CA ILE A 219 7.70 17.18 -8.61
C ILE A 219 6.63 16.22 -8.05
N THR A 220 6.54 16.08 -6.73
CA THR A 220 5.77 15.00 -6.08
C THR A 220 4.42 15.44 -5.49
N ALA A 221 4.14 16.74 -5.40
CA ALA A 221 2.95 17.26 -4.74
C ALA A 221 1.65 16.91 -5.49
N ASP A 222 0.64 16.51 -4.72
CA ASP A 222 -0.74 16.47 -5.17
C ASP A 222 -1.30 17.89 -5.16
N LEU A 223 -1.49 18.46 -6.35
CA LEU A 223 -1.92 19.85 -6.51
C LEU A 223 -3.28 19.92 -7.19
N SER A 224 -4.19 20.68 -6.62
CA SER A 224 -5.39 21.11 -7.34
C SER A 224 -5.01 21.99 -8.54
N LYS A 225 -5.94 22.23 -9.46
CA LYS A 225 -5.72 23.15 -10.60
C LYS A 225 -5.25 24.53 -10.13
N ASN A 226 -5.87 25.05 -9.08
CA ASN A 226 -5.56 26.38 -8.56
C ASN A 226 -4.20 26.41 -7.86
N ASP A 227 -3.87 25.38 -7.07
CA ASP A 227 -2.57 25.26 -6.43
C ASP A 227 -1.44 25.15 -7.45
N LEU A 228 -1.64 24.38 -8.53
CA LEU A 228 -0.65 24.29 -9.60
C LEU A 228 -0.37 25.64 -10.23
N ILE A 229 -1.42 26.44 -10.53
CA ILE A 229 -1.26 27.78 -11.10
C ILE A 229 -0.54 28.70 -10.10
N PHE A 230 -0.96 28.67 -8.83
CA PHE A 230 -0.38 29.48 -7.77
C PHE A 230 1.11 29.19 -7.56
N PHE A 231 1.48 27.93 -7.35
CA PHE A 231 2.86 27.56 -7.06
C PHE A 231 3.78 27.74 -8.27
N ARG A 232 3.30 27.48 -9.48
CA ARG A 232 4.06 27.78 -10.69
C ARG A 232 4.38 29.28 -10.83
N LYS A 233 3.41 30.17 -10.56
CA LYS A 233 3.61 31.60 -10.57
C LYS A 233 4.59 32.02 -9.46
N LYS A 234 4.38 31.54 -8.26
CA LYS A 234 5.18 31.87 -7.07
C LYS A 234 6.63 31.46 -7.21
N PHE A 235 6.88 30.23 -7.68
CA PHE A 235 8.22 29.66 -7.76
C PHE A 235 8.83 29.69 -9.16
N LYS A 236 8.28 30.51 -10.08
CA LYS A 236 8.73 30.59 -11.48
C LYS A 236 10.25 30.75 -11.64
N LYS A 237 10.90 31.55 -10.79
CA LYS A 237 12.35 31.81 -10.85
C LYS A 237 13.21 30.64 -10.34
N TYR A 238 12.64 29.66 -9.67
CA TYR A 238 13.37 28.52 -9.12
C TYR A 238 13.11 27.21 -9.90
N LEU A 239 12.03 27.15 -10.70
CA LEU A 239 11.64 25.98 -11.49
C LEU A 239 12.10 26.14 -12.95
N ASN A 240 12.70 25.09 -13.49
CA ASN A 240 13.14 25.02 -14.88
C ASN A 240 12.42 23.90 -15.67
N SER A 241 12.69 23.77 -16.96
CA SER A 241 12.07 22.76 -17.84
C SER A 241 12.26 21.33 -17.31
N SER A 242 13.43 21.02 -16.73
CA SER A 242 13.70 19.70 -16.18
C SER A 242 12.75 19.36 -15.01
N ASP A 243 12.43 20.33 -14.15
CA ASP A 243 11.51 20.13 -13.02
C ASP A 243 10.09 19.84 -13.52
N TYR A 244 9.66 20.47 -14.61
CA TYR A 244 8.37 20.20 -15.26
C TYR A 244 8.33 18.81 -15.89
N ILE A 245 9.41 18.38 -16.55
CA ILE A 245 9.54 17.04 -17.12
C ILE A 245 9.49 15.97 -16.01
N LYS A 246 10.28 16.15 -14.94
CA LYS A 246 10.29 15.25 -13.79
C LYS A 246 8.91 15.14 -13.13
N ARG A 247 8.19 16.27 -13.02
CA ARG A 247 6.82 16.25 -12.51
C ARG A 247 5.88 15.46 -13.43
N ALA A 248 5.97 15.67 -14.74
CA ALA A 248 5.16 14.93 -15.69
C ALA A 248 5.44 13.42 -15.64
N ASP A 249 6.72 13.05 -15.50
CA ASP A 249 7.14 11.67 -15.33
C ASP A 249 6.56 11.05 -14.04
N TYR A 250 6.71 11.73 -12.90
CA TYR A 250 6.11 11.30 -11.64
C TYR A 250 4.60 11.09 -11.76
N LEU A 251 3.87 12.04 -12.35
CA LEU A 251 2.42 11.95 -12.55
C LEU A 251 2.02 10.78 -13.47
N ALA A 252 2.84 10.52 -14.49
CA ALA A 252 2.65 9.37 -15.37
C ALA A 252 2.84 8.05 -14.62
N TRP A 253 3.93 7.90 -13.88
CA TRP A 253 4.18 6.72 -13.08
C TRP A 253 3.10 6.49 -12.00
N GLU A 254 2.56 7.57 -11.40
CA GLU A 254 1.47 7.48 -10.42
C GLU A 254 0.07 7.35 -11.06
N ASN A 255 -0.01 7.22 -12.40
CA ASN A 255 -1.26 7.07 -13.16
C ASN A 255 -2.26 8.20 -12.92
N LYS A 256 -1.74 9.43 -12.73
CA LYS A 256 -2.54 10.64 -12.46
C LYS A 256 -2.94 11.33 -13.76
N TYR A 257 -3.91 10.75 -14.44
CA TYR A 257 -4.36 11.16 -15.79
C TYR A 257 -4.65 12.65 -15.93
N TRP A 258 -5.50 13.20 -15.06
CA TRP A 258 -5.93 14.59 -15.15
C TRP A 258 -4.84 15.59 -14.77
N ASP A 259 -4.00 15.22 -13.79
CA ASP A 259 -2.86 16.04 -13.39
C ASP A 259 -1.82 16.10 -14.50
N LEU A 260 -1.51 14.97 -15.11
CA LEU A 260 -0.62 14.88 -16.26
C LEU A 260 -1.17 15.70 -17.44
N LYS A 261 -2.47 15.56 -17.76
CA LYS A 261 -3.11 16.35 -18.82
C LYS A 261 -2.93 17.86 -18.60
N ARG A 262 -3.03 18.33 -17.35
CA ARG A 262 -2.79 19.74 -17.02
C ARG A 262 -1.35 20.17 -17.19
N MET A 263 -0.40 19.22 -17.07
CA MET A 263 1.03 19.52 -17.21
C MET A 263 1.50 19.64 -18.67
N LEU A 264 0.86 18.93 -19.61
CA LEU A 264 1.32 18.80 -21.01
C LEU A 264 1.70 20.17 -21.64
N ARG A 265 0.85 21.19 -21.48
CA ARG A 265 1.07 22.53 -22.07
C ARG A 265 2.30 23.28 -21.55
N TYR A 266 2.96 22.78 -20.50
CA TYR A 266 4.11 23.41 -19.87
C TYR A 266 5.42 22.70 -20.21
N LEU A 267 5.35 21.63 -20.99
CA LEU A 267 6.49 20.82 -21.37
C LEU A 267 7.10 21.29 -22.70
N PRO A 268 8.42 21.09 -22.91
CA PRO A 268 9.02 21.19 -24.23
C PRO A 268 8.32 20.26 -25.22
N LYS A 269 8.32 20.61 -26.53
CA LYS A 269 7.53 19.92 -27.57
C LYS A 269 7.72 18.40 -27.58
N ASP A 270 8.96 17.93 -27.54
CA ASP A 270 9.28 16.51 -27.63
C ASP A 270 8.71 15.73 -26.41
N TYR A 271 8.86 16.30 -25.22
CA TYR A 271 8.29 15.73 -24.00
C TYR A 271 6.76 15.87 -23.95
N GLN A 272 6.21 16.92 -24.56
CA GLN A 272 4.76 17.03 -24.71
C GLN A 272 4.21 15.87 -25.53
N LEU A 273 4.86 15.46 -26.63
CA LEU A 273 4.48 14.32 -27.45
C LEU A 273 4.62 13.01 -26.66
N LEU A 274 5.74 12.81 -25.95
CA LEU A 274 5.95 11.65 -25.11
C LEU A 274 4.83 11.49 -24.04
N TYR A 275 4.60 12.53 -23.24
CA TYR A 275 3.64 12.44 -22.15
C TYR A 275 2.19 12.48 -22.61
N THR A 276 1.90 13.00 -23.81
CA THR A 276 0.60 12.83 -24.47
C THR A 276 0.34 11.36 -24.80
N ALA A 277 1.32 10.66 -25.39
CA ALA A 277 1.21 9.24 -25.65
C ALA A 277 1.02 8.43 -24.37
N ARG A 278 1.84 8.72 -23.32
CA ARG A 278 1.70 8.09 -22.01
C ARG A 278 0.32 8.34 -21.37
N GLN A 279 -0.18 9.58 -21.46
CA GLN A 279 -1.49 9.96 -20.92
C GLN A 279 -2.65 9.21 -21.62
N LEU A 280 -2.60 9.08 -22.96
CA LEU A 280 -3.61 8.33 -23.70
C LEU A 280 -3.58 6.82 -23.37
N LEU A 281 -2.39 6.25 -23.15
CA LEU A 281 -2.22 4.85 -22.73
C LEU A 281 -2.83 4.54 -21.33
N MET A 282 -3.01 5.55 -20.47
CA MET A 282 -3.68 5.38 -19.15
C MET A 282 -5.17 5.15 -19.28
N SER A 283 -5.77 5.52 -20.40
CA SER A 283 -7.21 5.47 -20.66
C SER A 283 -7.57 4.50 -21.78
N ARG A 284 -8.85 4.38 -22.09
CA ARG A 284 -9.34 3.66 -23.27
C ARG A 284 -9.52 4.58 -24.49
N SER A 285 -8.82 5.71 -24.55
CA SER A 285 -8.93 6.72 -25.60
C SER A 285 -8.51 6.17 -26.97
N TYR A 286 -9.08 6.74 -28.02
CA TYR A 286 -8.65 6.54 -29.39
C TYR A 286 -7.34 7.33 -29.65
N GLY A 287 -6.67 7.02 -30.79
CA GLY A 287 -5.49 7.77 -31.22
C GLY A 287 -4.18 7.39 -30.50
N VAL A 288 -4.17 6.29 -29.75
CA VAL A 288 -2.97 5.80 -29.03
C VAL A 288 -1.81 5.51 -30.00
N ASP A 289 -2.09 4.81 -31.10
CA ASP A 289 -1.03 4.41 -32.06
C ASP A 289 -0.42 5.65 -32.77
N SER A 290 -1.27 6.60 -33.17
CA SER A 290 -0.81 7.88 -33.75
C SER A 290 0.00 8.67 -32.73
N ALA A 291 -0.42 8.72 -31.47
CA ALA A 291 0.34 9.43 -30.44
C ALA A 291 1.71 8.78 -30.19
N ILE A 292 1.80 7.44 -30.20
CA ILE A 292 3.09 6.72 -30.07
C ILE A 292 3.99 6.96 -31.29
N SER A 293 3.43 6.96 -32.52
CA SER A 293 4.21 7.21 -33.73
C SER A 293 4.84 8.58 -33.73
N ASN A 294 4.14 9.59 -33.20
CA ASN A 294 4.59 10.98 -33.12
C ASN A 294 5.66 11.23 -32.03
N VAL A 295 5.94 10.25 -31.15
CA VAL A 295 7.04 10.39 -30.18
C VAL A 295 8.38 10.44 -30.93
N PRO A 296 9.26 11.42 -30.63
CA PRO A 296 10.58 11.50 -31.24
C PRO A 296 11.41 10.23 -31.04
N ALA A 297 12.23 9.87 -32.03
CA ALA A 297 13.02 8.64 -32.04
C ALA A 297 13.90 8.50 -30.78
N SER A 298 14.48 9.62 -30.28
CA SER A 298 15.28 9.68 -29.06
C SER A 298 14.50 9.26 -27.80
N LEU A 299 13.18 9.47 -27.78
CA LEU A 299 12.31 9.19 -26.64
C LEU A 299 11.49 7.90 -26.79
N LYS A 300 11.52 7.22 -27.95
CA LYS A 300 10.77 5.96 -28.19
C LYS A 300 11.20 4.82 -27.28
N LYS A 301 12.43 4.86 -26.75
CA LYS A 301 12.95 3.87 -25.80
C LYS A 301 12.71 4.24 -24.33
N ASP A 302 11.93 5.30 -24.05
CA ASP A 302 11.59 5.71 -22.70
C ASP A 302 10.95 4.55 -21.92
N ALA A 303 11.44 4.32 -20.70
CA ALA A 303 10.98 3.21 -19.86
C ALA A 303 9.52 3.33 -19.47
N GLY A 304 9.07 4.53 -19.14
CA GLY A 304 7.69 4.80 -18.76
C GLY A 304 6.72 4.62 -19.94
N LEU A 305 7.14 5.03 -21.15
CA LEU A 305 6.34 4.77 -22.36
C LEU A 305 6.20 3.26 -22.62
N ASN A 306 7.27 2.49 -22.53
CA ASN A 306 7.23 1.04 -22.70
C ASN A 306 6.41 0.35 -21.61
N TYR A 307 6.50 0.80 -20.36
CA TYR A 307 5.66 0.34 -19.26
C TYR A 307 4.17 0.61 -19.53
N ASP A 308 3.81 1.82 -19.94
CA ASP A 308 2.43 2.18 -20.20
C ASP A 308 1.87 1.40 -21.41
N ARG A 309 2.68 1.15 -22.47
CA ARG A 309 2.34 0.27 -23.61
C ARG A 309 2.10 -1.17 -23.17
N LEU A 310 2.99 -1.71 -22.34
CA LEU A 310 2.86 -3.04 -21.76
C LEU A 310 1.54 -3.19 -21.00
N LYS A 311 1.29 -2.29 -20.06
CA LYS A 311 0.08 -2.27 -19.22
C LYS A 311 -1.20 -2.13 -20.05
N TRP A 312 -1.17 -1.27 -21.08
CA TRP A 312 -2.28 -1.05 -21.99
C TRP A 312 -2.59 -2.31 -22.83
N ARG A 313 -1.57 -2.99 -23.38
CA ARG A 313 -1.71 -4.24 -24.15
C ARG A 313 -2.25 -5.36 -23.26
N ARG A 314 -1.68 -5.55 -22.07
CA ARG A 314 -2.15 -6.56 -21.11
C ARG A 314 -3.62 -6.35 -20.73
N LYS A 315 -4.03 -5.12 -20.42
CA LYS A 315 -5.44 -4.82 -20.10
C LYS A 315 -6.42 -5.12 -21.24
N ARG A 316 -5.94 -5.29 -22.46
CA ARG A 316 -6.70 -5.69 -23.65
C ARG A 316 -6.55 -7.17 -24.02
N GLY A 317 -5.98 -7.97 -23.13
CA GLY A 317 -5.78 -9.40 -23.35
C GLY A 317 -4.70 -9.74 -24.38
N ARG A 318 -3.92 -8.75 -24.85
CA ARG A 318 -2.85 -8.94 -25.84
C ARG A 318 -1.57 -9.44 -25.18
N VAL A 319 -1.61 -10.68 -24.64
CA VAL A 319 -0.52 -11.26 -23.84
C VAL A 319 0.77 -11.35 -24.63
N ASP A 320 0.72 -11.82 -25.89
CA ASP A 320 1.91 -12.05 -26.71
C ASP A 320 2.64 -10.74 -27.01
N SER A 321 1.94 -9.72 -27.44
CA SER A 321 2.55 -8.41 -27.69
C SER A 321 3.00 -7.68 -26.41
N SER A 322 2.45 -8.07 -25.26
CA SER A 322 2.96 -7.62 -23.95
C SER A 322 4.26 -8.33 -23.60
N LEU A 323 4.34 -9.62 -23.87
CA LEU A 323 5.55 -10.42 -23.67
C LEU A 323 6.72 -9.91 -24.53
N GLU A 324 6.47 -9.55 -25.79
CA GLU A 324 7.48 -8.95 -26.67
C GLU A 324 8.15 -7.72 -26.04
N ILE A 325 7.36 -6.84 -25.43
CA ILE A 325 7.92 -5.67 -24.72
C ILE A 325 8.81 -6.12 -23.57
N LEU A 326 8.36 -7.06 -22.73
CA LEU A 326 9.13 -7.54 -21.59
C LEU A 326 10.44 -8.21 -21.98
N LEU A 327 10.47 -8.86 -23.15
CA LEU A 327 11.67 -9.52 -23.70
C LEU A 327 12.65 -8.53 -24.35
N SER A 328 12.16 -7.38 -24.84
CA SER A 328 12.97 -6.37 -25.56
C SER A 328 13.61 -5.32 -24.68
N ILE A 329 13.12 -5.12 -23.45
CA ILE A 329 13.62 -4.08 -22.56
C ILE A 329 14.87 -4.53 -21.78
N LYS A 330 15.67 -3.55 -21.34
CA LYS A 330 16.74 -3.78 -20.37
C LYS A 330 16.13 -4.02 -18.98
N ASN A 331 16.62 -5.06 -18.30
CA ASN A 331 16.06 -5.49 -17.00
C ASN A 331 16.95 -5.03 -15.82
N ASN A 332 17.52 -3.83 -15.90
CA ASN A 332 18.30 -3.23 -14.83
C ASN A 332 17.53 -2.05 -14.19
N LYS A 333 17.90 -1.74 -12.96
CA LYS A 333 17.25 -0.68 -12.15
C LYS A 333 17.30 0.68 -12.84
N ASP A 334 18.40 1.00 -13.52
CA ASP A 334 18.62 2.29 -14.17
C ASP A 334 17.62 2.53 -15.30
N TYR A 335 17.36 1.50 -16.12
CA TYR A 335 16.36 1.62 -17.19
C TYR A 335 14.94 1.55 -16.65
N MET A 336 14.64 0.62 -15.74
CA MET A 336 13.26 0.36 -15.32
C MET A 336 12.67 1.48 -14.47
N VAL A 337 13.47 2.31 -13.81
CA VAL A 337 13.07 3.42 -12.93
C VAL A 337 12.17 2.97 -11.76
N ARG A 338 11.12 2.21 -12.05
CA ARG A 338 10.13 1.67 -11.10
C ARG A 338 9.97 0.15 -11.29
N PRO A 339 10.98 -0.66 -10.93
CA PRO A 339 10.92 -2.12 -11.08
C PRO A 339 9.79 -2.76 -10.28
N ASP A 340 9.36 -2.16 -9.18
CA ASP A 340 8.17 -2.52 -8.40
C ASP A 340 6.89 -2.55 -9.28
N LYS A 341 6.66 -1.51 -10.07
CA LYS A 341 5.50 -1.44 -10.97
C LYS A 341 5.61 -2.42 -12.13
N TRP A 342 6.80 -2.61 -12.67
CA TRP A 342 7.04 -3.62 -13.71
C TRP A 342 6.77 -5.03 -13.21
N TRP A 343 7.12 -5.32 -11.94
CA TRP A 343 6.86 -6.63 -11.35
C TRP A 343 5.37 -6.97 -11.33
N VAL A 344 4.50 -6.03 -10.97
CA VAL A 344 3.05 -6.24 -11.01
C VAL A 344 2.58 -6.75 -12.37
N GLU A 345 3.05 -6.13 -13.46
CA GLU A 345 2.68 -6.53 -14.81
C GLU A 345 3.30 -7.90 -15.20
N ARG A 346 4.58 -8.13 -14.83
CA ARG A 346 5.28 -9.40 -15.07
C ARG A 346 4.57 -10.56 -14.38
N SER A 347 4.22 -10.42 -13.11
CA SER A 347 3.57 -11.48 -12.35
C SER A 347 2.19 -11.86 -12.92
N ILE A 348 1.43 -10.89 -13.41
CA ILE A 348 0.14 -11.14 -14.08
C ILE A 348 0.34 -11.88 -15.41
N ILE A 349 1.29 -11.42 -16.23
CA ILE A 349 1.58 -12.05 -17.53
C ILE A 349 2.14 -13.45 -17.34
N ALA A 350 3.03 -13.65 -16.36
CA ALA A 350 3.59 -14.97 -16.05
C ALA A 350 2.51 -15.99 -15.66
N ARG A 351 1.54 -15.60 -14.81
CA ARG A 351 0.39 -16.47 -14.48
C ARG A 351 -0.43 -16.83 -15.72
N SER A 352 -0.63 -15.89 -16.65
CA SER A 352 -1.30 -16.16 -17.93
C SER A 352 -0.51 -17.11 -18.81
N LEU A 353 0.83 -16.99 -18.85
CA LEU A 353 1.71 -17.90 -19.59
C LEU A 353 1.72 -19.30 -18.99
N ILE A 354 1.73 -19.42 -17.66
CA ILE A 354 1.63 -20.71 -16.95
C ILE A 354 0.31 -21.40 -17.31
N TYR A 355 -0.80 -20.68 -17.27
CA TYR A 355 -2.09 -21.22 -17.69
C TYR A 355 -2.08 -21.74 -19.14
N LYS A 356 -1.34 -21.05 -20.03
CA LYS A 356 -1.12 -21.46 -21.42
C LYS A 356 -0.02 -22.51 -21.61
N LYS A 357 0.52 -23.08 -20.53
CA LYS A 357 1.62 -24.06 -20.53
C LYS A 357 2.95 -23.54 -21.15
N ARG A 358 3.14 -22.21 -21.17
CA ARG A 358 4.35 -21.55 -21.72
C ARG A 358 5.34 -21.26 -20.59
N TYR A 359 5.82 -22.30 -19.95
CA TYR A 359 6.54 -22.22 -18.67
C TYR A 359 7.90 -21.52 -18.76
N GLU A 360 8.69 -21.84 -19.81
CA GLU A 360 9.99 -21.19 -20.03
C GLU A 360 9.87 -19.68 -20.20
N GLN A 361 8.85 -19.23 -20.93
CA GLN A 361 8.60 -17.80 -21.14
C GLN A 361 8.13 -17.13 -19.85
N ALA A 362 7.30 -17.82 -19.06
CA ALA A 362 6.92 -17.35 -17.72
C ALA A 362 8.14 -17.18 -16.84
N TYR A 363 9.02 -18.18 -16.78
CA TYR A 363 10.27 -18.11 -16.04
C TYR A 363 11.18 -16.97 -16.52
N LYS A 364 11.36 -16.83 -17.84
CA LYS A 364 12.22 -15.80 -18.43
C LYS A 364 11.81 -14.38 -18.04
N ILE A 365 10.51 -14.10 -17.87
CA ILE A 365 10.05 -12.77 -17.45
C ILE A 365 10.01 -12.60 -15.92
N THR A 366 9.86 -13.66 -15.14
CA THR A 366 9.89 -13.57 -13.67
C THR A 366 11.30 -13.47 -13.13
N SER A 367 12.25 -14.26 -13.65
CA SER A 367 13.65 -14.25 -13.20
C SER A 367 14.41 -12.96 -13.54
N LYS A 368 13.98 -12.23 -14.57
CA LYS A 368 14.58 -10.95 -14.99
C LYS A 368 13.82 -9.74 -14.47
N HIS A 369 13.52 -9.69 -13.17
CA HIS A 369 12.66 -8.69 -12.56
C HIS A 369 13.31 -7.33 -12.30
N GLY A 370 14.65 -7.25 -12.16
CA GLY A 370 15.38 -6.00 -11.90
C GLY A 370 15.15 -5.39 -10.51
N LEU A 371 14.57 -6.14 -9.57
CA LEU A 371 14.31 -5.74 -8.19
C LEU A 371 15.56 -5.99 -7.33
N SER A 372 15.80 -5.13 -6.34
CA SER A 372 16.91 -5.24 -5.40
C SER A 372 16.47 -5.44 -3.95
N GLU A 373 15.23 -5.09 -3.61
CA GLU A 373 14.71 -5.09 -2.25
C GLU A 373 13.17 -5.10 -2.24
N GLY A 374 12.57 -5.27 -1.06
CA GLY A 374 11.15 -5.14 -0.84
C GLY A 374 10.35 -6.43 -1.02
N ALA A 375 9.03 -6.32 -0.80
CA ALA A 375 8.11 -7.44 -0.89
C ALA A 375 8.01 -7.99 -2.33
N GLU A 376 8.17 -7.12 -3.31
CA GLU A 376 8.14 -7.47 -4.73
C GLU A 376 9.33 -8.37 -5.11
N LEU A 377 10.53 -8.13 -4.56
CA LEU A 377 11.68 -9.02 -4.73
C LEU A 377 11.39 -10.40 -4.17
N ALA A 378 10.84 -10.47 -2.96
CA ALA A 378 10.46 -11.72 -2.34
C ALA A 378 9.45 -12.50 -3.19
N GLU A 379 8.41 -11.82 -3.70
CA GLU A 379 7.42 -12.45 -4.58
C GLU A 379 8.06 -12.92 -5.89
N ALA A 380 8.99 -12.14 -6.46
CA ALA A 380 9.63 -12.46 -7.74
C ALA A 380 10.56 -13.70 -7.62
N GLU A 381 11.37 -13.74 -6.60
CA GLU A 381 12.26 -14.88 -6.35
C GLU A 381 11.45 -16.14 -6.00
N TRP A 382 10.42 -16.01 -5.15
CA TRP A 382 9.53 -17.12 -4.84
C TRP A 382 8.83 -17.65 -6.10
N MET A 383 8.27 -16.78 -6.92
CA MET A 383 7.54 -17.17 -8.14
C MET A 383 8.47 -17.81 -9.16
N SER A 384 9.69 -17.28 -9.32
CA SER A 384 10.69 -17.85 -10.23
C SER A 384 11.14 -19.23 -9.76
N GLY A 385 11.39 -19.41 -8.46
CA GLY A 385 11.71 -20.70 -7.86
C GLY A 385 10.58 -21.71 -8.00
N TRP A 386 9.33 -21.28 -7.77
CA TRP A 386 8.17 -22.14 -7.96
C TRP A 386 7.98 -22.58 -9.41
N ILE A 387 8.17 -21.69 -10.39
CA ILE A 387 8.10 -22.07 -11.82
C ILE A 387 9.23 -23.05 -12.16
N ALA A 388 10.44 -22.79 -11.71
CA ALA A 388 11.59 -23.68 -11.95
C ALA A 388 11.34 -25.09 -11.39
N LEU A 389 10.88 -25.20 -10.15
CA LEU A 389 10.64 -26.48 -9.50
C LEU A 389 9.45 -27.24 -10.11
N SER A 390 8.30 -26.55 -10.20
CA SER A 390 7.03 -27.23 -10.51
C SER A 390 6.84 -27.52 -11.99
N PHE A 391 7.31 -26.64 -12.86
CA PHE A 391 7.03 -26.72 -14.30
C PHE A 391 8.26 -27.01 -15.17
N LEU A 392 9.44 -26.44 -14.82
CA LEU A 392 10.67 -26.71 -15.56
C LEU A 392 11.40 -27.96 -15.05
N LYS A 393 11.01 -28.48 -13.86
CA LYS A 393 11.64 -29.64 -13.21
C LYS A 393 13.13 -29.45 -12.94
N ASP A 394 13.54 -28.18 -12.67
CA ASP A 394 14.91 -27.83 -12.36
C ASP A 394 15.03 -27.46 -10.85
N PRO A 395 15.38 -28.44 -9.99
CA PRO A 395 15.50 -28.19 -8.55
C PRO A 395 16.73 -27.35 -8.19
N ILE A 396 17.78 -27.36 -9.00
CA ILE A 396 19.00 -26.59 -8.74
C ILE A 396 18.70 -25.11 -8.94
N LEU A 397 18.06 -24.79 -10.04
CA LEU A 397 17.61 -23.44 -10.36
C LEU A 397 16.60 -22.93 -9.33
N ALA A 398 15.64 -23.77 -8.95
CA ALA A 398 14.65 -23.46 -7.92
C ALA A 398 15.29 -23.15 -6.57
N LYS A 399 16.29 -23.98 -6.15
CA LYS A 399 17.03 -23.76 -4.90
C LYS A 399 17.73 -22.41 -4.90
N SER A 400 18.32 -21.97 -6.01
CA SER A 400 18.99 -20.66 -6.09
C SER A 400 18.02 -19.51 -5.83
N HIS A 401 16.80 -19.56 -6.40
CA HIS A 401 15.76 -18.57 -6.18
C HIS A 401 15.22 -18.59 -4.76
N PHE A 402 14.93 -19.78 -4.21
CA PHE A 402 14.45 -19.90 -2.84
C PHE A 402 15.48 -19.48 -1.79
N THR A 403 16.78 -19.69 -2.07
CA THR A 403 17.86 -19.17 -1.22
C THR A 403 17.89 -17.63 -1.23
N LYS A 404 17.76 -17.01 -2.40
CA LYS A 404 17.65 -15.55 -2.50
C LYS A 404 16.41 -15.03 -1.80
N PHE A 405 15.26 -15.68 -2.01
CA PHE A 405 14.02 -15.36 -1.29
C PHE A 405 14.25 -15.41 0.22
N TYR A 406 14.79 -16.52 0.75
CA TYR A 406 15.01 -16.70 2.19
C TYR A 406 15.93 -15.63 2.78
N ASN A 407 17.02 -15.29 2.08
CA ASN A 407 18.01 -14.31 2.55
C ASN A 407 17.48 -12.87 2.54
N ASN A 408 16.47 -12.57 1.73
CA ASN A 408 15.90 -11.22 1.59
C ASN A 408 14.57 -11.00 2.34
N VAL A 409 14.06 -12.01 3.03
CA VAL A 409 12.78 -11.93 3.73
C VAL A 409 12.99 -11.96 5.25
N GLY A 410 12.63 -10.87 5.93
CA GLY A 410 12.75 -10.75 7.38
C GLY A 410 11.48 -11.08 8.17
N TYR A 411 10.36 -11.41 7.52
CA TYR A 411 9.08 -11.62 8.19
C TYR A 411 8.76 -13.12 8.38
N PRO A 412 8.35 -13.55 9.60
CA PRO A 412 8.08 -14.97 9.90
C PRO A 412 7.08 -15.64 8.95
N ILE A 413 6.01 -14.93 8.55
CA ILE A 413 4.99 -15.45 7.64
C ILE A 413 5.57 -15.74 6.25
N SER A 414 6.50 -14.93 5.77
CA SER A 414 7.15 -15.13 4.49
C SER A 414 8.19 -16.24 4.54
N LEU A 415 8.88 -16.42 5.68
CA LEU A 415 9.84 -17.49 5.89
C LEU A 415 9.19 -18.87 5.97
N SER A 416 7.92 -18.95 6.32
CA SER A 416 7.16 -20.21 6.39
C SER A 416 6.69 -20.73 5.02
N ARG A 417 6.77 -19.94 3.98
CA ARG A 417 6.46 -20.34 2.59
C ARG A 417 7.61 -21.07 1.92
#